data_71863d0eb2f3abec3e5a23191b85747c
#
_entry.id   71863d0eb2f3abec3e5a23191b85747c
#
_cell.length_a   1.000
_cell.length_b   1.000
_cell.length_c   1.000
_cell.angle_alpha   90.00
_cell.angle_beta   90.00
_cell.angle_gamma   90.00
#
_symmetry.space_group_name_H-M   'P 1'
#
loop_
_entity.id
_entity.type
_entity.pdbx_description
1 polymer ?
#
loop_
_entity_poly.entity_id
_entity_poly.type
_entity_poly.pdbx_seq_one_letter_code
_entity_poly.pdbx_strand_id
1 'polypeptide(L)'
;IGSGTSYHAGLSAKNYLEEILNIKVFCMYPTQFSRSEKVFNKNTLVIGMSQGGQSLSTVEGLDAASKRGLMTASVSENPTALIFEHAQTQTRIEVGNEKCGAKTKGYAGTTVTLMMMLSELAIIKGILKEEKFKLYKERMFNVIHNMPLVVDAATKWYGRIKDEFLPAKRIIVVGYDGNYADVLEGALKVLETVRQGVTGYDIEEFFHGIYNSITESAHIFYLASKGDYKPRTLKLIEILKEWTPHNYLIASPEEIENQNKNDCIVEFVEDPLFSPWEYIIPMQVLACLAPQDLGINPDIPKDPQFHARIGSKKLDGLRDQYKK
;
A
#
# COMPACT_ATOMS: atom_id res chain seq x y z
N ILE A 1 -0.48 10.80 8.96
CA ILE A 1 -0.09 9.78 9.96
C ILE A 1 -1.04 8.60 9.91
N GLY A 2 -0.53 7.37 9.94
CA GLY A 2 -1.30 6.13 9.86
C GLY A 2 -0.40 4.92 10.12
N SER A 3 -0.98 3.71 10.19
CA SER A 3 -0.24 2.46 10.36
C SER A 3 -0.72 1.41 9.36
N GLY A 4 0.16 0.50 8.95
CA GLY A 4 -0.15 -0.56 7.98
C GLY A 4 -0.69 0.02 6.66
N THR A 5 -1.77 -0.56 6.15
CA THR A 5 -2.42 -0.14 4.89
C THR A 5 -2.70 1.37 4.83
N SER A 6 -3.09 2.01 5.92
CA SER A 6 -3.32 3.48 5.96
C SER A 6 -2.02 4.26 5.77
N TYR A 7 -0.90 3.81 6.34
CA TYR A 7 0.41 4.41 6.11
C TYR A 7 0.86 4.24 4.65
N HIS A 8 0.71 3.04 4.10
CA HIS A 8 1.08 2.75 2.71
C HIS A 8 0.22 3.54 1.71
N ALA A 9 -1.08 3.73 1.99
CA ALA A 9 -1.94 4.58 1.17
C ALA A 9 -1.49 6.05 1.16
N GLY A 10 -1.01 6.55 2.31
CA GLY A 10 -0.38 7.88 2.38
C GLY A 10 0.89 7.98 1.53
N LEU A 11 1.74 6.94 1.57
CA LEU A 11 2.94 6.87 0.74
C LEU A 11 2.60 6.83 -0.76
N SER A 12 1.58 6.06 -1.15
CA SER A 12 1.13 5.97 -2.54
C SER A 12 0.62 7.30 -3.07
N ALA A 13 -0.08 8.09 -2.23
CA ALA A 13 -0.56 9.41 -2.61
C ALA A 13 0.53 10.48 -2.66
N LYS A 14 1.64 10.28 -1.97
CA LYS A 14 2.64 11.31 -1.66
C LYS A 14 3.17 12.05 -2.88
N ASN A 15 3.65 11.34 -3.90
CA ASN A 15 4.28 11.96 -5.09
C ASN A 15 3.30 12.86 -5.84
N TYR A 16 2.07 12.40 -6.02
CA TYR A 16 1.00 13.20 -6.61
C TYR A 16 0.69 14.47 -5.77
N LEU A 17 0.61 14.31 -4.45
CA LEU A 17 0.30 15.44 -3.55
C LEU A 17 1.44 16.47 -3.51
N GLU A 18 2.70 16.04 -3.51
CA GLU A 18 3.85 16.95 -3.61
C GLU A 18 3.83 17.71 -4.96
N GLU A 19 3.47 17.04 -6.06
CA GLU A 19 3.40 17.67 -7.39
C GLU A 19 2.29 18.73 -7.47
N ILE A 20 1.07 18.44 -6.99
CA ILE A 20 -0.05 19.36 -7.12
C ILE A 20 -0.01 20.53 -6.15
N LEU A 21 0.53 20.30 -4.94
CA LEU A 21 0.55 21.31 -3.85
C LEU A 21 1.85 22.11 -3.80
N ASN A 22 2.91 21.61 -4.42
CA ASN A 22 4.26 22.16 -4.33
C ASN A 22 4.73 22.37 -2.88
N ILE A 23 4.43 21.40 -2.01
CA ILE A 23 4.82 21.37 -0.59
C ILE A 23 5.42 20.00 -0.26
N LYS A 24 6.17 19.94 0.84
CA LYS A 24 6.69 18.69 1.34
C LYS A 24 5.60 17.86 2.05
N VAL A 25 5.45 16.59 1.67
CA VAL A 25 4.54 15.64 2.29
C VAL A 25 5.35 14.60 3.06
N PHE A 26 5.07 14.47 4.36
CA PHE A 26 5.69 13.47 5.24
C PHE A 26 4.68 12.41 5.61
N CYS A 27 5.01 11.15 5.37
CA CYS A 27 4.26 10.00 5.86
C CYS A 27 4.97 9.44 7.10
N MET A 28 4.26 9.30 8.20
CA MET A 28 4.84 8.88 9.47
C MET A 28 3.91 7.92 10.22
N TYR A 29 4.50 7.02 10.99
CA TYR A 29 3.73 6.30 12.00
C TYR A 29 3.23 7.25 13.08
N PRO A 30 2.00 7.07 13.62
CA PRO A 30 1.45 7.99 14.61
C PRO A 30 2.34 8.14 15.86
N THR A 31 2.96 7.06 16.31
CA THR A 31 3.87 7.08 17.48
C THR A 31 5.19 7.80 17.17
N GLN A 32 5.71 7.69 15.97
CA GLN A 32 6.87 8.48 15.53
C GLN A 32 6.51 9.97 15.58
N PHE A 33 5.39 10.36 14.98
CA PHE A 33 4.91 11.74 14.99
C PHE A 33 4.69 12.26 16.43
N SER A 34 3.96 11.53 17.28
CA SER A 34 3.58 12.01 18.60
C SER A 34 4.77 12.11 19.58
N ARG A 35 5.72 11.19 19.49
CA ARG A 35 6.78 10.99 20.49
C ARG A 35 8.17 11.43 20.04
N SER A 36 8.54 11.19 18.78
CA SER A 36 9.90 11.41 18.29
C SER A 36 10.09 12.75 17.58
N GLU A 37 9.10 13.19 16.81
CA GLU A 37 9.19 14.45 16.10
C GLU A 37 9.02 15.65 17.05
N LYS A 38 9.94 16.60 16.97
CA LYS A 38 10.00 17.78 17.88
C LYS A 38 9.81 19.11 17.16
N VAL A 39 10.12 19.17 15.87
CA VAL A 39 10.11 20.41 15.09
C VAL A 39 9.05 20.34 14.01
N PHE A 40 8.13 21.30 14.01
CA PHE A 40 7.06 21.42 13.03
C PHE A 40 6.93 22.86 12.55
N ASN A 41 6.61 23.03 11.28
CA ASN A 41 6.13 24.31 10.78
C ASN A 41 4.71 24.55 11.31
N LYS A 42 4.41 25.77 11.76
CA LYS A 42 3.07 26.13 12.27
C LYS A 42 1.96 25.99 11.23
N ASN A 43 2.32 26.05 9.94
CA ASN A 43 1.39 25.86 8.82
C ASN A 43 1.24 24.38 8.39
N THR A 44 1.64 23.44 9.23
CA THR A 44 1.50 22.00 8.95
C THR A 44 0.04 21.56 9.15
N LEU A 45 -0.52 20.90 8.15
CA LEU A 45 -1.75 20.11 8.27
C LEU A 45 -1.37 18.66 8.59
N VAL A 46 -1.91 18.12 9.68
CA VAL A 46 -1.74 16.71 10.08
C VAL A 46 -3.00 15.92 9.74
N ILE A 47 -2.88 14.95 8.87
CA ILE A 47 -3.99 14.09 8.44
C ILE A 47 -3.86 12.73 9.12
N GLY A 48 -4.78 12.40 10.02
CA GLY A 48 -4.90 11.09 10.64
C GLY A 48 -5.69 10.12 9.77
N MET A 49 -5.09 9.00 9.40
CA MET A 49 -5.70 7.99 8.54
C MET A 49 -5.92 6.69 9.31
N SER A 50 -7.17 6.25 9.38
CA SER A 50 -7.54 4.93 9.93
C SER A 50 -8.80 4.46 9.26
N GLN A 51 -8.72 3.46 8.40
CA GLN A 51 -9.89 3.01 7.63
C GLN A 51 -11.06 2.60 8.54
N GLY A 52 -10.82 1.74 9.53
CA GLY A 52 -11.85 1.39 10.53
C GLY A 52 -12.07 2.48 11.59
N GLY A 53 -11.26 3.51 11.64
CA GLY A 53 -11.42 4.68 12.50
C GLY A 53 -11.13 4.49 13.99
N GLN A 54 -10.66 3.32 14.42
CA GLN A 54 -10.55 2.95 15.84
C GLN A 54 -9.11 2.85 16.35
N SER A 55 -8.12 3.29 15.56
CA SER A 55 -6.70 3.21 15.93
C SER A 55 -6.35 4.20 17.03
N LEU A 56 -6.02 3.71 18.23
CA LEU A 56 -5.65 4.57 19.36
C LEU A 56 -4.35 5.33 19.14
N SER A 57 -3.39 4.76 18.43
CA SER A 57 -2.16 5.46 18.07
C SER A 57 -2.42 6.65 17.13
N THR A 58 -3.37 6.51 16.20
CA THR A 58 -3.76 7.62 15.30
C THR A 58 -4.47 8.73 16.08
N VAL A 59 -5.33 8.37 17.05
CA VAL A 59 -5.93 9.30 18.01
C VAL A 59 -4.86 10.07 18.78
N GLU A 60 -3.89 9.36 19.39
CA GLU A 60 -2.75 9.96 20.10
C GLU A 60 -1.97 10.94 19.20
N GLY A 61 -1.76 10.60 17.94
CA GLY A 61 -1.10 11.45 16.98
C GLY A 61 -1.88 12.73 16.66
N LEU A 62 -3.20 12.65 16.46
CA LEU A 62 -4.08 13.80 16.25
C LEU A 62 -4.15 14.71 17.48
N ASP A 63 -4.27 14.14 18.67
CA ASP A 63 -4.24 14.89 19.93
C ASP A 63 -2.90 15.62 20.14
N ALA A 64 -1.80 14.96 19.79
CA ALA A 64 -0.48 15.57 19.86
C ALA A 64 -0.34 16.74 18.87
N ALA A 65 -0.92 16.62 17.66
CA ALA A 65 -0.96 17.70 16.67
C ALA A 65 -1.78 18.90 17.19
N SER A 66 -2.98 18.64 17.72
CA SER A 66 -3.86 19.66 18.29
C SER A 66 -3.21 20.39 19.46
N LYS A 67 -2.54 19.66 20.38
CA LYS A 67 -1.79 20.26 21.52
C LYS A 67 -0.64 21.15 21.06
N ARG A 68 -0.07 20.90 19.87
CA ARG A 68 0.98 21.71 19.26
C ARG A 68 0.45 22.89 18.46
N GLY A 69 -0.89 23.08 18.40
CA GLY A 69 -1.54 24.13 17.64
C GLY A 69 -1.52 23.94 16.12
N LEU A 70 -1.33 22.68 15.67
CA LEU A 70 -1.34 22.33 14.25
C LEU A 70 -2.78 22.06 13.77
N MET A 71 -3.06 22.33 12.50
CA MET A 71 -4.33 21.96 11.87
C MET A 71 -4.43 20.43 11.75
N THR A 72 -5.62 19.89 11.99
CA THR A 72 -5.87 18.45 11.95
C THR A 72 -7.04 18.08 11.05
N ALA A 73 -6.86 17.00 10.29
CA ALA A 73 -7.90 16.34 9.52
C ALA A 73 -7.88 14.84 9.80
N SER A 74 -8.98 14.16 9.58
CA SER A 74 -9.07 12.71 9.73
C SER A 74 -9.78 12.08 8.54
N VAL A 75 -9.34 10.86 8.17
CA VAL A 75 -9.85 10.10 7.03
C VAL A 75 -10.22 8.70 7.48
N SER A 76 -11.49 8.30 7.31
CA SER A 76 -12.01 6.97 7.68
C SER A 76 -13.19 6.56 6.81
N GLU A 77 -13.39 5.25 6.63
CA GLU A 77 -14.59 4.67 6.02
C GLU A 77 -15.78 4.66 7.01
N ASN A 78 -15.49 4.45 8.29
CA ASN A 78 -16.51 4.31 9.32
C ASN A 78 -17.12 5.67 9.67
N PRO A 79 -18.44 5.87 9.50
CA PRO A 79 -19.10 7.14 9.82
C PRO A 79 -19.06 7.50 11.32
N THR A 80 -18.84 6.51 12.19
CA THR A 80 -18.73 6.68 13.65
C THR A 80 -17.28 6.45 14.12
N ALA A 81 -16.31 6.81 13.27
CA ALA A 81 -14.90 6.63 13.56
C ALA A 81 -14.46 7.45 14.75
N LEU A 82 -13.80 6.83 15.74
CA LEU A 82 -13.24 7.54 16.89
C LEU A 82 -12.30 8.67 16.48
N ILE A 83 -11.47 8.47 15.44
CA ILE A 83 -10.55 9.50 14.96
C ILE A 83 -11.24 10.81 14.52
N PHE A 84 -12.54 10.74 14.18
CA PHE A 84 -13.32 11.92 13.81
C PHE A 84 -13.52 12.87 14.98
N GLU A 85 -13.62 12.37 16.20
CA GLU A 85 -13.75 13.18 17.42
C GLU A 85 -12.46 13.94 17.78
N HIS A 86 -11.31 13.53 17.17
CA HIS A 86 -9.97 14.04 17.48
C HIS A 86 -9.35 14.90 16.38
N ALA A 87 -10.15 15.30 15.38
CA ALA A 87 -9.69 16.16 14.29
C ALA A 87 -10.68 17.30 14.03
N GLN A 88 -10.16 18.45 13.57
CA GLN A 88 -10.96 19.64 13.24
C GLN A 88 -11.84 19.41 12.01
N THR A 89 -11.37 18.60 11.06
CA THR A 89 -12.11 18.26 9.84
C THR A 89 -12.11 16.73 9.61
N GLN A 90 -13.15 16.26 8.95
CA GLN A 90 -13.39 14.84 8.75
C GLN A 90 -13.66 14.56 7.27
N THR A 91 -13.13 13.49 6.73
CA THR A 91 -13.40 13.05 5.36
C THR A 91 -13.69 11.54 5.37
N ARG A 92 -14.75 11.15 4.69
CA ARG A 92 -15.13 9.74 4.56
C ARG A 92 -14.49 9.12 3.32
N ILE A 93 -14.06 7.87 3.47
CA ILE A 93 -13.65 7.02 2.36
C ILE A 93 -14.92 6.33 1.84
N GLU A 94 -15.38 6.72 0.66
CA GLU A 94 -16.67 6.27 0.10
C GLU A 94 -16.54 4.98 -0.73
N VAL A 95 -15.83 3.97 -0.21
CA VAL A 95 -15.67 2.65 -0.88
C VAL A 95 -16.67 1.60 -0.41
N GLY A 96 -17.49 1.93 0.58
CA GLY A 96 -18.40 1.00 1.24
C GLY A 96 -17.69 -0.06 2.08
N ASN A 97 -18.46 -0.86 2.79
CA ASN A 97 -17.91 -1.84 3.72
C ASN A 97 -17.08 -2.92 3.02
N GLU A 98 -15.87 -3.13 3.48
CA GLU A 98 -14.98 -4.21 3.09
C GLU A 98 -14.90 -5.23 4.23
N LYS A 99 -15.43 -6.44 3.99
CA LYS A 99 -15.54 -7.48 5.03
C LYS A 99 -14.21 -8.15 5.36
N CYS A 100 -13.28 -8.20 4.39
CA CYS A 100 -11.96 -8.80 4.59
C CYS A 100 -11.12 -7.97 5.56
N GLY A 101 -10.39 -8.64 6.46
CA GLY A 101 -9.44 -7.99 7.37
C GLY A 101 -8.21 -7.43 6.66
N ALA A 102 -7.71 -8.16 5.66
CA ALA A 102 -6.60 -7.75 4.79
C ALA A 102 -7.11 -6.82 3.69
N LYS A 103 -7.27 -5.54 4.04
CA LYS A 103 -7.90 -4.52 3.20
C LYS A 103 -7.17 -4.31 1.86
N THR A 104 -7.91 -4.39 0.74
CA THR A 104 -7.42 -4.07 -0.62
C THR A 104 -8.16 -2.86 -1.19
N LYS A 105 -9.49 -2.92 -1.22
CA LYS A 105 -10.35 -1.80 -1.62
C LYS A 105 -10.12 -0.56 -0.75
N GLY A 106 -9.90 -0.78 0.55
CA GLY A 106 -9.59 0.28 1.50
C GLY A 106 -8.25 0.97 1.24
N TYR A 107 -7.24 0.24 0.74
CA TYR A 107 -5.97 0.84 0.30
C TYR A 107 -6.19 1.84 -0.83
N ALA A 108 -6.74 1.38 -1.95
CA ALA A 108 -7.01 2.22 -3.11
C ALA A 108 -7.97 3.38 -2.76
N GLY A 109 -9.04 3.10 -2.00
CA GLY A 109 -10.00 4.12 -1.59
C GLY A 109 -9.39 5.20 -0.71
N THR A 110 -8.50 4.85 0.23
CA THR A 110 -7.80 5.83 1.06
C THR A 110 -6.87 6.71 0.20
N THR A 111 -6.11 6.09 -0.70
CA THR A 111 -5.20 6.80 -1.62
C THR A 111 -5.96 7.81 -2.47
N VAL A 112 -7.03 7.37 -3.15
CA VAL A 112 -7.88 8.24 -3.99
C VAL A 112 -8.53 9.34 -3.16
N THR A 113 -9.04 9.03 -1.96
CA THR A 113 -9.66 10.03 -1.08
C THR A 113 -8.68 11.15 -0.71
N LEU A 114 -7.44 10.80 -0.36
CA LEU A 114 -6.40 11.81 -0.09
C LEU A 114 -6.10 12.67 -1.32
N MET A 115 -5.95 12.05 -2.48
CA MET A 115 -5.68 12.77 -3.72
C MET A 115 -6.83 13.71 -4.10
N MET A 116 -8.08 13.26 -4.01
CA MET A 116 -9.24 14.10 -4.35
C MET A 116 -9.42 15.25 -3.36
N MET A 117 -9.41 14.96 -2.05
CA MET A 117 -9.56 15.96 -0.99
C MET A 117 -8.52 17.08 -1.10
N LEU A 118 -7.26 16.73 -1.32
CA LEU A 118 -6.17 17.71 -1.39
C LEU A 118 -6.08 18.39 -2.75
N SER A 119 -6.55 17.76 -3.84
CA SER A 119 -6.75 18.44 -5.12
C SER A 119 -7.80 19.53 -5.03
N GLU A 120 -8.93 19.25 -4.38
CA GLU A 120 -9.99 20.22 -4.13
C GLU A 120 -9.46 21.41 -3.31
N LEU A 121 -8.72 21.12 -2.23
CA LEU A 121 -8.07 22.17 -1.45
C LEU A 121 -7.09 23.00 -2.30
N ALA A 122 -6.32 22.36 -3.18
CA ALA A 122 -5.38 23.06 -4.07
C ALA A 122 -6.10 23.97 -5.07
N ILE A 123 -7.26 23.53 -5.58
CA ILE A 123 -8.11 24.32 -6.49
C ILE A 123 -8.66 25.54 -5.72
N ILE A 124 -9.26 25.34 -4.56
CA ILE A 124 -9.84 26.41 -3.72
C ILE A 124 -8.77 27.45 -3.37
N LYS A 125 -7.53 27.03 -3.14
CA LYS A 125 -6.40 27.92 -2.88
C LYS A 125 -5.78 28.55 -4.12
N GLY A 126 -6.26 28.22 -5.32
CA GLY A 126 -5.71 28.72 -6.59
C GLY A 126 -4.31 28.16 -6.94
N ILE A 127 -3.87 27.09 -6.27
CA ILE A 127 -2.58 26.42 -6.52
C ILE A 127 -2.70 25.50 -7.74
N LEU A 128 -3.79 24.75 -7.83
CA LEU A 128 -4.11 23.86 -8.94
C LEU A 128 -5.24 24.45 -9.78
N LYS A 129 -5.05 24.52 -11.11
CA LYS A 129 -6.12 24.92 -12.04
C LYS A 129 -7.05 23.74 -12.33
N GLU A 130 -8.35 24.01 -12.49
CA GLU A 130 -9.35 22.98 -12.79
C GLU A 130 -9.03 22.21 -14.07
N GLU A 131 -8.55 22.91 -15.13
CA GLU A 131 -8.16 22.24 -16.38
C GLU A 131 -7.01 21.24 -16.18
N LYS A 132 -6.01 21.59 -15.34
CA LYS A 132 -4.92 20.66 -15.01
C LYS A 132 -5.44 19.50 -14.18
N PHE A 133 -6.35 19.73 -13.24
CA PHE A 133 -6.97 18.65 -12.48
C PHE A 133 -7.80 17.71 -13.36
N LYS A 134 -8.47 18.25 -14.37
CA LYS A 134 -9.19 17.40 -15.36
C LYS A 134 -8.24 16.44 -16.06
N LEU A 135 -7.06 16.89 -16.49
CA LEU A 135 -6.05 16.03 -17.09
C LEU A 135 -5.55 14.92 -16.12
N TYR A 136 -5.34 15.25 -14.85
CA TYR A 136 -5.01 14.22 -13.85
C TYR A 136 -6.14 13.17 -13.72
N LYS A 137 -7.39 13.59 -13.67
CA LYS A 137 -8.53 12.67 -13.63
C LYS A 137 -8.58 11.75 -14.86
N GLU A 138 -8.32 12.26 -16.04
CA GLU A 138 -8.25 11.46 -17.27
C GLU A 138 -7.15 10.39 -17.15
N ARG A 139 -5.96 10.74 -16.66
CA ARG A 139 -4.86 9.80 -16.40
C ARG A 139 -5.24 8.74 -15.37
N MET A 140 -5.87 9.13 -14.25
CA MET A 140 -6.40 8.20 -13.24
C MET A 140 -7.41 7.22 -13.85
N PHE A 141 -8.35 7.71 -14.65
CA PHE A 141 -9.34 6.86 -15.33
C PHE A 141 -8.70 5.87 -16.30
N ASN A 142 -7.64 6.25 -17.02
CA ASN A 142 -6.93 5.32 -17.90
C ASN A 142 -6.37 4.13 -17.10
N VAL A 143 -5.73 4.40 -15.95
CA VAL A 143 -5.23 3.36 -15.05
C VAL A 143 -6.37 2.49 -14.50
N ILE A 144 -7.44 3.11 -14.01
CA ILE A 144 -8.61 2.39 -13.46
C ILE A 144 -9.26 1.48 -14.52
N HIS A 145 -9.38 1.93 -15.78
CA HIS A 145 -9.94 1.13 -16.83
C HIS A 145 -9.07 -0.08 -17.22
N ASN A 146 -7.76 -0.01 -16.99
CA ASN A 146 -6.85 -1.12 -17.25
C ASN A 146 -6.84 -2.17 -16.12
N MET A 147 -7.19 -1.79 -14.88
CA MET A 147 -7.14 -2.70 -13.71
C MET A 147 -7.81 -4.07 -13.94
N PRO A 148 -8.99 -4.21 -14.57
CA PRO A 148 -9.59 -5.52 -14.83
C PRO A 148 -8.70 -6.44 -15.67
N LEU A 149 -7.97 -5.91 -16.65
CA LEU A 149 -7.02 -6.68 -17.47
C LEU A 149 -5.83 -7.15 -16.61
N VAL A 150 -5.35 -6.30 -15.72
CA VAL A 150 -4.28 -6.66 -14.77
C VAL A 150 -4.74 -7.75 -13.81
N VAL A 151 -5.98 -7.68 -13.29
CA VAL A 151 -6.57 -8.73 -12.42
C VAL A 151 -6.64 -10.06 -13.15
N ASP A 152 -7.12 -10.09 -14.39
CA ASP A 152 -7.22 -11.31 -15.18
C ASP A 152 -5.84 -11.92 -15.47
N ALA A 153 -4.88 -11.09 -15.84
CA ALA A 153 -3.50 -11.51 -16.10
C ALA A 153 -2.82 -12.04 -14.83
N ALA A 154 -2.96 -11.35 -13.71
CA ALA A 154 -2.44 -11.75 -12.40
C ALA A 154 -3.07 -13.06 -11.90
N THR A 155 -4.37 -13.27 -12.14
CA THR A 155 -5.07 -14.52 -11.80
C THR A 155 -4.51 -15.70 -12.60
N LYS A 156 -4.29 -15.53 -13.89
CA LYS A 156 -3.66 -16.54 -14.75
C LYS A 156 -2.21 -16.81 -14.33
N TRP A 157 -1.49 -15.75 -14.00
CA TRP A 157 -0.12 -15.84 -13.48
C TRP A 157 -0.06 -16.63 -12.17
N TYR A 158 -0.92 -16.34 -11.19
CA TYR A 158 -1.00 -17.11 -9.96
C TYR A 158 -1.23 -18.60 -10.24
N GLY A 159 -2.12 -18.97 -11.16
CA GLY A 159 -2.35 -20.35 -11.57
C GLY A 159 -1.10 -21.06 -12.08
N ARG A 160 -0.14 -20.34 -12.70
CA ARG A 160 1.12 -20.91 -13.17
C ARG A 160 2.16 -21.13 -12.07
N ILE A 161 2.19 -20.24 -11.06
CA ILE A 161 3.25 -20.23 -10.03
C ILE A 161 2.83 -20.92 -8.73
N LYS A 162 1.55 -21.19 -8.50
CA LYS A 162 1.03 -21.60 -7.20
C LYS A 162 1.74 -22.81 -6.60
N ASP A 163 1.99 -23.86 -7.38
CA ASP A 163 2.61 -25.08 -6.87
C ASP A 163 4.06 -24.85 -6.39
N GLU A 164 4.76 -23.91 -7.01
CA GLU A 164 6.09 -23.47 -6.61
C GLU A 164 6.03 -22.51 -5.41
N PHE A 165 5.02 -21.62 -5.39
CA PHE A 165 4.89 -20.56 -4.37
C PHE A 165 4.34 -21.08 -3.02
N LEU A 166 3.35 -21.98 -3.01
CA LEU A 166 2.66 -22.40 -1.78
C LEU A 166 3.57 -22.94 -0.67
N PRO A 167 4.71 -23.65 -0.97
CA PRO A 167 5.67 -24.07 0.04
C PRO A 167 6.54 -22.95 0.62
N ALA A 168 6.51 -21.73 0.05
CA ALA A 168 7.37 -20.61 0.44
C ALA A 168 7.31 -20.31 1.93
N LYS A 169 8.47 -20.10 2.57
CA LYS A 169 8.61 -19.71 3.98
C LYS A 169 9.26 -18.35 4.15
N ARG A 170 10.08 -17.95 3.21
CA ARG A 170 10.75 -16.66 3.15
C ARG A 170 10.37 -15.96 1.86
N ILE A 171 9.63 -14.87 1.95
CA ILE A 171 9.13 -14.09 0.82
C ILE A 171 9.64 -12.67 0.93
N ILE A 172 10.16 -12.14 -0.15
CA ILE A 172 10.69 -10.78 -0.24
C ILE A 172 10.00 -10.08 -1.40
N VAL A 173 9.60 -8.84 -1.19
CA VAL A 173 9.07 -7.96 -2.24
C VAL A 173 10.03 -6.79 -2.39
N VAL A 174 10.43 -6.49 -3.62
CA VAL A 174 11.39 -5.43 -3.95
C VAL A 174 10.79 -4.52 -5.01
N GLY A 175 11.03 -3.23 -4.91
CA GLY A 175 10.61 -2.25 -5.91
C GLY A 175 11.23 -0.90 -5.61
N TYR A 176 10.85 0.12 -6.35
CA TYR A 176 11.47 1.44 -6.32
C TYR A 176 10.45 2.54 -6.63
N ASP A 177 10.85 3.79 -6.42
CA ASP A 177 10.08 4.99 -6.75
C ASP A 177 8.64 4.94 -6.18
N GLY A 178 7.65 5.26 -6.99
CA GLY A 178 6.23 5.24 -6.60
C GLY A 178 5.75 3.87 -6.12
N ASN A 179 6.33 2.78 -6.63
CA ASN A 179 5.96 1.41 -6.25
C ASN A 179 6.48 1.00 -4.86
N TYR A 180 7.31 1.78 -4.19
CA TYR A 180 7.73 1.42 -2.83
C TYR A 180 6.55 1.31 -1.84
N ALA A 181 5.50 2.12 -2.03
CA ALA A 181 4.25 1.96 -1.28
C ALA A 181 3.61 0.59 -1.51
N ASP A 182 3.62 0.11 -2.77
CA ASP A 182 3.06 -1.19 -3.16
C ASP A 182 3.92 -2.37 -2.71
N VAL A 183 5.23 -2.18 -2.65
CA VAL A 183 6.16 -3.15 -2.04
C VAL A 183 5.77 -3.41 -0.59
N LEU A 184 5.58 -2.35 0.18
CA LEU A 184 5.19 -2.46 1.59
C LEU A 184 3.77 -3.02 1.76
N GLU A 185 2.82 -2.54 0.95
CA GLU A 185 1.44 -3.01 1.01
C GLU A 185 1.30 -4.44 0.52
N GLY A 186 1.95 -4.82 -0.58
CA GLY A 186 1.96 -6.18 -1.10
C GLY A 186 2.57 -7.16 -0.13
N ALA A 187 3.71 -6.81 0.48
CA ALA A 187 4.33 -7.60 1.54
C ALA A 187 3.38 -7.79 2.72
N LEU A 188 2.71 -6.70 3.17
CA LEU A 188 1.75 -6.76 4.26
C LEU A 188 0.56 -7.66 3.92
N LYS A 189 -0.03 -7.53 2.72
CA LYS A 189 -1.19 -8.34 2.32
C LYS A 189 -0.86 -9.83 2.29
N VAL A 190 0.26 -10.21 1.69
CA VAL A 190 0.70 -11.62 1.65
C VAL A 190 1.04 -12.13 3.06
N LEU A 191 1.71 -11.33 3.90
CA LEU A 191 2.00 -11.67 5.29
C LEU A 191 0.73 -11.96 6.10
N GLU A 192 -0.28 -11.09 5.99
CA GLU A 192 -1.54 -11.21 6.73
C GLU A 192 -2.34 -12.44 6.35
N THR A 193 -2.34 -12.81 5.06
CA THR A 193 -3.23 -13.84 4.50
C THR A 193 -2.55 -15.20 4.38
N VAL A 194 -1.33 -15.26 3.85
CA VAL A 194 -0.53 -16.50 3.71
C VAL A 194 0.13 -16.89 5.04
N ARG A 195 0.33 -15.93 5.95
CA ARG A 195 0.86 -16.13 7.31
C ARG A 195 2.28 -16.71 7.35
N GLN A 196 3.09 -16.30 6.38
CA GLN A 196 4.52 -16.63 6.29
C GLN A 196 5.37 -15.37 6.50
N GLY A 197 6.69 -15.52 6.61
CA GLY A 197 7.63 -14.40 6.72
C GLY A 197 7.74 -13.64 5.41
N VAL A 198 7.15 -12.44 5.34
CA VAL A 198 7.21 -11.55 4.17
C VAL A 198 7.80 -10.22 4.57
N THR A 199 8.71 -9.70 3.75
CA THR A 199 9.31 -8.36 3.95
C THR A 199 9.36 -7.61 2.62
N GLY A 200 9.12 -6.29 2.69
CA GLY A 200 9.26 -5.40 1.55
C GLY A 200 10.48 -4.49 1.70
N TYR A 201 11.22 -4.28 0.61
CA TYR A 201 12.40 -3.42 0.59
C TYR A 201 12.40 -2.52 -0.64
N ASP A 202 12.88 -1.30 -0.45
CA ASP A 202 13.37 -0.50 -1.55
C ASP A 202 14.57 -1.22 -2.21
N ILE A 203 14.73 -1.09 -3.52
CA ILE A 203 15.78 -1.81 -4.25
C ILE A 203 17.18 -1.39 -3.82
N GLU A 204 17.40 -0.11 -3.52
CA GLU A 204 18.70 0.34 -3.02
C GLU A 204 18.99 -0.22 -1.62
N GLU A 205 18.00 -0.24 -0.73
CA GLU A 205 18.15 -0.87 0.59
C GLU A 205 18.45 -2.37 0.44
N PHE A 206 17.85 -3.05 -0.54
CA PHE A 206 18.13 -4.46 -0.80
C PHE A 206 19.62 -4.69 -1.14
N PHE A 207 20.24 -3.78 -1.87
CA PHE A 207 21.68 -3.86 -2.21
C PHE A 207 22.60 -3.65 -1.00
N HIS A 208 22.12 -3.05 0.08
CA HIS A 208 22.90 -2.71 1.25
C HIS A 208 22.80 -3.73 2.39
N GLY A 209 22.82 -5.02 2.07
CA GLY A 209 22.97 -6.09 3.05
C GLY A 209 21.89 -7.19 2.97
N ILE A 210 20.66 -6.86 2.54
CA ILE A 210 19.56 -7.83 2.50
C ILE A 210 19.89 -9.03 1.61
N TYR A 211 20.59 -8.83 0.50
CA TYR A 211 21.00 -9.88 -0.43
C TYR A 211 21.80 -11.00 0.27
N ASN A 212 22.56 -10.72 1.35
CA ASN A 212 23.30 -11.74 2.10
C ASN A 212 22.39 -12.78 2.79
N SER A 213 21.09 -12.49 2.92
CA SER A 213 20.10 -13.40 3.52
C SER A 213 19.40 -14.31 2.51
N ILE A 214 19.76 -14.21 1.23
CA ILE A 214 19.12 -14.97 0.17
C ILE A 214 19.67 -16.42 0.19
N THR A 215 18.74 -17.35 0.27
CA THR A 215 18.99 -18.78 0.19
C THR A 215 18.20 -19.37 -0.98
N GLU A 216 18.50 -20.61 -1.35
CA GLU A 216 17.82 -21.31 -2.42
C GLU A 216 16.29 -21.35 -2.26
N SER A 217 15.78 -21.32 -1.01
CA SER A 217 14.35 -21.34 -0.69
C SER A 217 13.72 -19.95 -0.57
N ALA A 218 14.44 -18.88 -0.87
CA ALA A 218 13.89 -17.51 -0.84
C ALA A 218 13.06 -17.24 -2.10
N HIS A 219 11.85 -16.72 -1.94
CA HIS A 219 10.97 -16.28 -3.02
C HIS A 219 11.00 -14.77 -3.12
N ILE A 220 11.35 -14.21 -4.30
CA ILE A 220 11.57 -12.78 -4.46
C ILE A 220 10.68 -12.24 -5.58
N PHE A 221 9.83 -11.28 -5.24
CA PHE A 221 8.95 -10.57 -6.16
C PHE A 221 9.52 -9.17 -6.45
N TYR A 222 9.58 -8.80 -7.73
CA TYR A 222 10.12 -7.52 -8.18
C TYR A 222 9.01 -6.72 -8.85
N LEU A 223 8.63 -5.58 -8.26
CA LEU A 223 7.72 -4.61 -8.86
C LEU A 223 8.55 -3.64 -9.71
N ALA A 224 8.65 -3.91 -11.02
CA ALA A 224 9.58 -3.22 -11.92
C ALA A 224 8.82 -2.37 -12.96
N SER A 225 8.30 -1.22 -12.51
CA SER A 225 7.71 -0.22 -13.40
C SER A 225 8.75 0.45 -14.30
N LYS A 226 8.28 1.13 -15.32
CA LYS A 226 9.14 1.95 -16.20
C LYS A 226 9.89 3.02 -15.40
N GLY A 227 11.20 3.10 -15.57
CA GLY A 227 12.04 4.06 -14.86
C GLY A 227 13.51 3.67 -14.89
N ASP A 228 14.37 4.54 -14.34
CA ASP A 228 15.83 4.41 -14.37
C ASP A 228 16.35 3.17 -13.61
N TYR A 229 15.56 2.63 -12.69
CA TYR A 229 15.92 1.44 -11.92
C TYR A 229 15.51 0.11 -12.57
N LYS A 230 14.66 0.11 -13.62
CA LYS A 230 14.24 -1.13 -14.30
C LYS A 230 15.43 -1.94 -14.85
N PRO A 231 16.41 -1.36 -15.58
CA PRO A 231 17.59 -2.11 -16.06
C PRO A 231 18.41 -2.70 -14.92
N ARG A 232 18.57 -1.98 -13.79
CA ARG A 232 19.29 -2.48 -12.61
C ARG A 232 18.54 -3.62 -11.93
N THR A 233 17.21 -3.56 -11.89
CA THR A 233 16.35 -4.62 -11.37
C THR A 233 16.47 -5.89 -12.22
N LEU A 234 16.43 -5.77 -13.54
CA LEU A 234 16.63 -6.91 -14.44
C LEU A 234 18.00 -7.57 -14.24
N LYS A 235 19.04 -6.76 -14.09
CA LYS A 235 20.39 -7.28 -13.78
C LYS A 235 20.46 -7.96 -12.40
N LEU A 236 19.77 -7.42 -11.40
CA LEU A 236 19.67 -8.07 -10.08
C LEU A 236 19.03 -9.46 -10.20
N ILE A 237 17.94 -9.58 -10.97
CA ILE A 237 17.28 -10.86 -11.19
C ILE A 237 18.21 -11.89 -11.85
N GLU A 238 19.01 -11.47 -12.83
CA GLU A 238 20.01 -12.35 -13.47
C GLU A 238 21.01 -12.90 -12.45
N ILE A 239 21.50 -12.06 -11.55
CA ILE A 239 22.45 -12.50 -10.50
C ILE A 239 21.75 -13.43 -9.51
N LEU A 240 20.55 -13.09 -9.06
CA LEU A 240 19.86 -13.84 -8.02
C LEU A 240 19.27 -15.18 -8.54
N LYS A 241 19.11 -15.35 -9.84
CA LYS A 241 18.79 -16.65 -10.44
C LYS A 241 19.85 -17.71 -10.18
N GLU A 242 21.09 -17.32 -9.91
CA GLU A 242 22.17 -18.21 -9.51
C GLU A 242 22.02 -18.73 -8.07
N TRP A 243 21.26 -18.01 -7.22
CA TRP A 243 21.12 -18.28 -5.79
C TRP A 243 19.78 -18.90 -5.43
N THR A 244 18.71 -18.53 -6.14
CA THR A 244 17.37 -19.07 -5.97
C THR A 244 16.63 -19.15 -7.32
N PRO A 245 15.92 -20.26 -7.60
CA PRO A 245 15.07 -20.36 -8.79
C PRO A 245 13.77 -19.54 -8.68
N HIS A 246 13.42 -19.05 -7.48
CA HIS A 246 12.12 -18.48 -7.14
C HIS A 246 12.11 -16.95 -7.31
N ASN A 247 12.37 -16.48 -8.53
CA ASN A 247 12.31 -15.08 -8.89
C ASN A 247 11.04 -14.80 -9.72
N TYR A 248 10.30 -13.75 -9.36
CA TYR A 248 9.00 -13.38 -9.94
C TYR A 248 9.00 -11.92 -10.35
N LEU A 249 9.19 -11.64 -11.62
CA LEU A 249 9.16 -10.29 -12.17
C LEU A 249 7.71 -9.87 -12.46
N ILE A 250 7.31 -8.70 -11.98
CA ILE A 250 6.04 -8.04 -12.28
C ILE A 250 6.37 -6.76 -13.06
N ALA A 251 6.08 -6.74 -14.36
CA ALA A 251 6.48 -5.65 -15.25
C ALA A 251 5.66 -5.58 -16.52
N SER A 252 5.72 -4.45 -17.21
CA SER A 252 5.31 -4.35 -18.62
C SER A 252 6.29 -5.08 -19.54
N PRO A 253 5.84 -5.55 -20.72
CA PRO A 253 6.66 -6.36 -21.64
C PRO A 253 7.86 -5.62 -22.23
N GLU A 254 7.86 -4.29 -22.21
CA GLU A 254 8.97 -3.48 -22.73
C GLU A 254 10.29 -3.82 -22.01
N GLU A 255 11.39 -3.93 -22.77
CA GLU A 255 12.75 -4.22 -22.29
C GLU A 255 12.95 -5.64 -21.72
N ILE A 256 11.98 -6.55 -21.87
CA ILE A 256 12.11 -7.93 -21.39
C ILE A 256 12.36 -8.85 -22.59
N GLU A 257 13.63 -9.19 -22.81
CA GLU A 257 14.04 -10.06 -23.93
C GLU A 257 13.64 -11.54 -23.70
N ASN A 258 13.74 -12.01 -22.45
CA ASN A 258 13.49 -13.41 -22.08
C ASN A 258 12.54 -13.50 -20.89
N GLN A 259 11.26 -13.76 -21.16
CA GLN A 259 10.27 -14.00 -20.10
C GLN A 259 10.45 -15.38 -19.47
N ASN A 260 10.39 -15.43 -18.14
CA ASN A 260 10.33 -16.68 -17.40
C ASN A 260 8.84 -17.08 -17.18
N LYS A 261 8.58 -18.38 -17.01
CA LYS A 261 7.25 -18.88 -16.65
C LYS A 261 6.68 -18.25 -15.34
N ASN A 262 7.58 -17.83 -14.45
CA ASN A 262 7.26 -17.23 -13.16
C ASN A 262 6.92 -15.74 -13.25
N ASP A 263 7.17 -15.11 -14.39
CA ASP A 263 6.98 -13.66 -14.55
C ASP A 263 5.49 -13.32 -14.78
N CYS A 264 5.04 -12.25 -14.15
CA CYS A 264 3.76 -11.59 -14.39
C CYS A 264 3.96 -10.41 -15.32
N ILE A 265 3.93 -10.70 -16.62
CA ILE A 265 4.11 -9.68 -17.65
C ILE A 265 2.75 -9.23 -18.14
N VAL A 266 2.45 -7.94 -17.95
CA VAL A 266 1.16 -7.31 -18.23
C VAL A 266 1.38 -5.95 -18.86
N GLU A 267 0.51 -5.54 -19.79
CA GLU A 267 0.48 -4.17 -20.30
C GLU A 267 -0.08 -3.23 -19.22
N PHE A 268 0.82 -2.67 -18.40
CA PHE A 268 0.48 -1.59 -17.47
C PHE A 268 0.42 -0.25 -18.20
N VAL A 269 -0.38 0.70 -17.70
CA VAL A 269 -0.46 2.05 -18.27
C VAL A 269 0.85 2.83 -18.10
N GLU A 270 1.67 2.43 -17.13
CA GLU A 270 2.98 3.06 -16.82
C GLU A 270 2.90 4.57 -16.59
N ASP A 271 1.80 5.01 -15.98
CA ASP A 271 1.68 6.40 -15.57
C ASP A 271 2.59 6.68 -14.37
N PRO A 272 3.47 7.68 -14.39
CA PRO A 272 4.47 7.90 -13.34
C PRO A 272 3.90 8.23 -11.96
N LEU A 273 2.61 8.64 -11.88
CA LEU A 273 1.95 8.96 -10.61
C LEU A 273 0.91 7.92 -10.17
N PHE A 274 0.33 7.18 -11.12
CA PHE A 274 -0.83 6.32 -10.87
C PHE A 274 -0.60 4.84 -11.18
N SER A 275 0.50 4.47 -11.85
CA SER A 275 0.88 3.06 -12.07
C SER A 275 0.99 2.23 -10.78
N PRO A 276 1.32 2.78 -9.60
CA PRO A 276 1.27 2.03 -8.35
C PRO A 276 -0.09 1.32 -8.12
N TRP A 277 -1.20 1.90 -8.57
CA TRP A 277 -2.52 1.28 -8.42
C TRP A 277 -2.69 -0.03 -9.22
N GLU A 278 -1.91 -0.22 -10.28
CA GLU A 278 -1.90 -1.45 -11.08
C GLU A 278 -0.86 -2.43 -10.56
N TYR A 279 0.34 -1.94 -10.17
CA TYR A 279 1.45 -2.77 -9.72
C TYR A 279 1.18 -3.50 -8.41
N ILE A 280 0.29 -3.00 -7.56
CA ILE A 280 -0.16 -3.69 -6.35
C ILE A 280 -1.07 -4.90 -6.65
N ILE A 281 -1.79 -4.92 -7.78
CA ILE A 281 -2.83 -5.92 -8.08
C ILE A 281 -2.29 -7.35 -8.09
N PRO A 282 -1.15 -7.69 -8.73
CA PRO A 282 -0.61 -9.06 -8.68
C PRO A 282 -0.38 -9.55 -7.24
N MET A 283 0.11 -8.69 -6.34
CA MET A 283 0.30 -9.04 -4.94
C MET A 283 -1.02 -9.20 -4.19
N GLN A 284 -2.04 -8.41 -4.52
CA GLN A 284 -3.40 -8.55 -3.95
C GLN A 284 -4.07 -9.84 -4.43
N VAL A 285 -3.93 -10.21 -5.69
CA VAL A 285 -4.41 -11.49 -6.24
C VAL A 285 -3.73 -12.66 -5.55
N LEU A 286 -2.40 -12.62 -5.39
CA LEU A 286 -1.64 -13.62 -4.66
C LEU A 286 -2.15 -13.75 -3.21
N ALA A 287 -2.33 -12.62 -2.51
CA ALA A 287 -2.82 -12.57 -1.13
C ALA A 287 -4.30 -13.04 -0.99
N CYS A 288 -5.07 -13.00 -2.06
CA CYS A 288 -6.44 -13.50 -2.09
C CYS A 288 -6.50 -15.01 -2.37
N LEU A 289 -5.75 -15.51 -3.34
CA LEU A 289 -5.88 -16.88 -3.84
C LEU A 289 -5.01 -17.88 -3.07
N ALA A 290 -3.77 -17.54 -2.74
CA ALA A 290 -2.84 -18.45 -2.09
C ALA A 290 -3.33 -18.96 -0.71
N PRO A 291 -3.91 -18.12 0.18
CA PRO A 291 -4.44 -18.64 1.44
C PRO A 291 -5.58 -19.64 1.25
N GLN A 292 -6.42 -19.47 0.20
CA GLN A 292 -7.49 -20.42 -0.09
C GLN A 292 -6.93 -21.80 -0.48
N ASP A 293 -5.91 -21.84 -1.34
CA ASP A 293 -5.21 -23.09 -1.71
C ASP A 293 -4.45 -23.72 -0.51
N LEU A 294 -4.08 -22.91 0.50
CA LEU A 294 -3.51 -23.37 1.78
C LEU A 294 -4.57 -23.76 2.82
N GLY A 295 -5.87 -23.67 2.52
CA GLY A 295 -6.95 -23.93 3.47
C GLY A 295 -7.09 -22.86 4.56
N ILE A 296 -6.55 -21.66 4.33
CA ILE A 296 -6.63 -20.51 5.24
C ILE A 296 -7.76 -19.60 4.77
N ASN A 297 -8.68 -19.24 5.66
CA ASN A 297 -9.64 -18.18 5.37
C ASN A 297 -8.98 -16.80 5.57
N PRO A 298 -8.74 -16.01 4.50
CA PRO A 298 -8.09 -14.71 4.60
C PRO A 298 -8.98 -13.64 5.26
N ASP A 299 -10.29 -13.84 5.33
CA ASP A 299 -11.22 -12.89 5.94
C ASP A 299 -11.14 -12.90 7.47
N ILE A 300 -10.62 -13.97 8.06
CA ILE A 300 -10.50 -14.14 9.51
C ILE A 300 -9.02 -13.95 9.91
N PRO A 301 -8.68 -12.93 10.72
CA PRO A 301 -7.31 -12.77 11.21
C PRO A 301 -6.90 -13.96 12.11
N LYS A 302 -5.60 -14.21 12.23
CA LYS A 302 -5.07 -15.32 13.05
C LYS A 302 -5.60 -15.31 14.49
N ASP A 303 -5.73 -14.14 15.10
CA ASP A 303 -6.40 -13.93 16.39
C ASP A 303 -7.38 -12.75 16.24
N PRO A 304 -8.70 -13.00 16.11
CA PRO A 304 -9.72 -11.94 16.04
C PRO A 304 -9.77 -11.04 17.27
N GLN A 305 -9.24 -11.49 18.42
CA GLN A 305 -9.21 -10.74 19.66
C GLN A 305 -7.89 -9.97 19.88
N PHE A 306 -6.90 -10.10 18.99
CA PHE A 306 -5.57 -9.54 19.17
C PHE A 306 -5.57 -8.05 19.53
N HIS A 307 -6.32 -7.24 18.77
CA HIS A 307 -6.40 -5.80 19.02
C HIS A 307 -7.09 -5.43 20.33
N ALA A 308 -8.08 -6.23 20.76
CA ALA A 308 -8.73 -6.05 22.06
C ALA A 308 -7.78 -6.41 23.20
N ARG A 309 -7.06 -7.52 23.05
CA ARG A 309 -6.13 -8.04 24.07
C ARG A 309 -4.96 -7.11 24.30
N ILE A 310 -4.43 -6.49 23.22
CA ILE A 310 -3.30 -5.55 23.32
C ILE A 310 -3.73 -4.09 23.53
N GLY A 311 -5.04 -3.79 23.46
CA GLY A 311 -5.55 -2.44 23.64
C GLY A 311 -5.12 -1.44 22.57
N SER A 312 -4.93 -1.87 21.31
CA SER A 312 -4.49 -0.99 20.22
C SER A 312 -5.62 -0.32 19.45
N LYS A 313 -6.86 -0.77 19.65
CA LYS A 313 -8.09 -0.20 19.05
C LYS A 313 -9.19 -0.09 20.10
N LYS A 314 -10.06 0.92 19.96
CA LYS A 314 -11.32 0.96 20.68
C LYS A 314 -12.29 0.03 19.95
N LEU A 315 -12.68 -1.08 20.59
CA LEU A 315 -13.45 -2.16 19.98
C LEU A 315 -14.89 -2.26 20.49
N ASP A 316 -15.48 -1.19 21.02
CA ASP A 316 -16.87 -1.17 21.44
C ASP A 316 -17.76 -1.49 20.23
N GLY A 317 -18.38 -2.68 20.24
CA GLY A 317 -19.26 -3.18 19.16
C GLY A 317 -18.61 -3.97 18.02
N LEU A 318 -17.29 -4.08 17.90
CA LEU A 318 -16.63 -4.88 16.85
C LEU A 318 -16.56 -6.38 17.11
N ARG A 319 -16.91 -6.83 18.33
CA ARG A 319 -16.84 -8.24 18.73
C ARG A 319 -17.80 -9.16 17.97
N ASP A 320 -18.86 -8.62 17.38
CA ASP A 320 -19.91 -9.43 16.75
C ASP A 320 -19.62 -9.78 15.28
N GLN A 321 -18.67 -9.11 14.63
CA GLN A 321 -18.29 -9.41 13.23
C GLN A 321 -17.60 -10.77 13.07
N TYR A 322 -17.00 -11.31 14.13
CA TYR A 322 -16.21 -12.55 14.10
C TYR A 322 -16.82 -13.71 14.90
N LYS A 323 -18.08 -13.59 15.32
CA LYS A 323 -18.80 -14.63 16.08
C LYS A 323 -19.49 -15.68 15.21
N LYS A 324 -19.00 -15.91 13.99
CA LYS A 324 -19.54 -17.00 13.14
C LYS A 324 -18.50 -18.05 12.89
#